data_34a3a69dde157888821a5802f6cb36a3
#
_entry.id   34a3a69dde157888821a5802f6cb36a3
#
_cell.length_a   1.000
_cell.length_b   1.000
_cell.length_c   1.000
_cell.angle_alpha   90.00
_cell.angle_beta   90.00
_cell.angle_gamma   90.00
#
_symmetry.space_group_name_H-M   'P 1'
#
loop_
_entity.id
_entity.type
_entity.pdbx_description
1 polymer ?
#
loop_
_entity_poly.entity_id
_entity_poly.type
_entity_poly.pdbx_seq_one_letter_code
_entity_poly.pdbx_strand_id
1 'polypeptide(L)'
;LEGWEQDGGAGPALKLASLYVEQFPDDDLSRSLAKKHNVPMFDTIKQAVSVGGNSIPVDGVISIAEHGDYPWNDLGQHLYPRRRFFEEITDTFRKHDRVVPVFSDKHPGPVWEDAKWMYDRSREMNVPFMAGSSLPVSFRKPSISVPMSCEIEAAVGIGYDGLDIYGSHALDSYQCIIERRNGAKTAVKSVQFLEGDAVGKVLADGLVSRSLFDAAMSVVPQAKGNVSNLQAPREGLILFQCEDGFRGAQFMLQSVNRTAVAVKLKGQKKPVATQFEERNEPRHPHFAYLLKGIEQMVHTGRPAY
;
A
#
# COMPACT_ATOMS: atom_id res chain seq x y z
N LEU A 1 -12.16 -10.10 -12.12
CA LEU A 1 -12.89 -10.87 -13.15
C LEU A 1 -14.25 -11.36 -12.67
N GLU A 2 -14.32 -11.88 -11.45
CA GLU A 2 -15.57 -12.39 -10.88
C GLU A 2 -16.54 -11.27 -10.50
N GLY A 3 -16.09 -10.04 -10.45
CA GLY A 3 -16.84 -8.90 -9.96
C GLY A 3 -17.23 -9.08 -8.49
N TRP A 4 -17.65 -8.04 -7.85
CA TRP A 4 -18.33 -8.11 -6.57
C TRP A 4 -19.21 -6.89 -6.40
N GLU A 5 -20.20 -7.04 -5.59
CA GLU A 5 -20.96 -5.94 -5.06
C GLU A 5 -20.44 -5.61 -3.67
N GLN A 6 -20.22 -4.35 -3.41
CA GLN A 6 -19.93 -3.85 -2.10
C GLN A 6 -20.91 -2.73 -1.82
N ASP A 7 -21.45 -2.68 -0.61
CA ASP A 7 -22.51 -1.73 -0.25
C ASP A 7 -23.77 -1.87 -1.11
N GLY A 8 -24.00 -3.06 -1.71
CA GLY A 8 -25.14 -3.32 -2.61
C GLY A 8 -25.02 -2.68 -4.00
N GLY A 9 -23.84 -2.12 -4.33
CA GLY A 9 -23.59 -1.52 -5.64
C GLY A 9 -23.09 -2.51 -6.67
N ALA A 10 -23.23 -2.15 -7.94
CA ALA A 10 -22.61 -2.88 -9.04
C ALA A 10 -21.08 -2.88 -8.87
N GLY A 11 -20.43 -3.95 -9.31
CA GLY A 11 -18.97 -4.03 -9.36
C GLY A 11 -18.36 -2.91 -10.23
N PRO A 12 -17.02 -2.86 -10.35
CA PRO A 12 -16.36 -1.79 -11.09
C PRO A 12 -16.79 -1.75 -12.57
N ALA A 13 -16.98 -0.55 -13.10
CA ALA A 13 -17.33 -0.31 -14.49
C ALA A 13 -16.10 -0.40 -15.42
N LEU A 14 -15.25 -1.40 -15.18
CA LEU A 14 -14.07 -1.72 -15.97
C LEU A 14 -14.19 -3.11 -16.54
N LYS A 15 -13.72 -3.27 -17.78
CA LYS A 15 -13.59 -4.57 -18.44
C LYS A 15 -12.10 -4.91 -18.56
N LEU A 16 -11.69 -6.10 -18.12
CA LEU A 16 -10.35 -6.61 -18.38
C LEU A 16 -10.22 -6.96 -19.87
N ALA A 17 -9.39 -6.18 -20.58
CA ALA A 17 -9.22 -6.30 -22.02
C ALA A 17 -8.16 -7.34 -22.40
N SER A 18 -7.15 -7.52 -21.57
CA SER A 18 -6.01 -8.40 -21.81
C SER A 18 -5.31 -8.75 -20.52
N LEU A 19 -4.48 -9.77 -20.54
CA LEU A 19 -3.70 -10.23 -19.40
C LEU A 19 -2.29 -10.63 -19.86
N TYR A 20 -1.29 -10.27 -19.06
CA TYR A 20 0.06 -10.81 -19.08
C TYR A 20 0.36 -11.40 -17.70
N VAL A 21 0.94 -12.58 -17.65
CA VAL A 21 1.42 -13.22 -16.42
C VAL A 21 2.80 -13.79 -16.71
N GLU A 22 3.77 -13.45 -15.87
CA GLU A 22 5.17 -13.83 -16.12
C GLU A 22 5.50 -15.25 -15.64
N GLN A 23 4.88 -15.68 -14.54
CA GLN A 23 5.15 -16.99 -13.94
C GLN A 23 3.83 -17.71 -13.64
N PHE A 24 3.83 -19.02 -13.78
CA PHE A 24 2.67 -19.86 -13.59
C PHE A 24 2.98 -20.98 -12.58
N PRO A 25 2.82 -20.73 -11.28
CA PRO A 25 2.96 -21.76 -10.25
C PRO A 25 1.86 -22.85 -10.39
N ASP A 26 1.99 -23.94 -9.65
CA ASP A 26 1.07 -25.07 -9.73
C ASP A 26 -0.38 -24.69 -9.36
N ASP A 27 -0.57 -23.70 -8.50
CA ASP A 27 -1.84 -23.15 -8.07
C ASP A 27 -2.32 -21.95 -8.90
N ASP A 28 -1.74 -21.72 -10.09
CA ASP A 28 -2.13 -20.63 -10.99
C ASP A 28 -3.61 -20.64 -11.33
N LEU A 29 -4.28 -19.54 -11.05
CA LEU A 29 -5.68 -19.29 -11.39
C LEU A 29 -5.85 -18.46 -12.67
N SER A 30 -4.79 -17.80 -13.15
CA SER A 30 -4.88 -16.82 -14.23
C SER A 30 -5.40 -17.42 -15.53
N ARG A 31 -4.86 -18.57 -15.92
CA ARG A 31 -5.23 -19.26 -17.18
C ARG A 31 -6.68 -19.73 -17.17
N SER A 32 -7.13 -20.32 -16.05
CA SER A 32 -8.51 -20.79 -15.91
C SER A 32 -9.51 -19.64 -15.91
N LEU A 33 -9.21 -18.55 -15.19
CA LEU A 33 -10.06 -17.35 -15.14
C LEU A 33 -10.06 -16.60 -16.48
N ALA A 34 -8.92 -16.45 -17.12
CA ALA A 34 -8.84 -15.82 -18.45
C ALA A 34 -9.70 -16.58 -19.47
N LYS A 35 -9.63 -17.93 -19.49
CA LYS A 35 -10.47 -18.78 -20.34
C LYS A 35 -11.96 -18.64 -19.99
N LYS A 36 -12.32 -18.69 -18.70
CA LYS A 36 -13.71 -18.55 -18.24
C LYS A 36 -14.35 -17.24 -18.66
N HIS A 37 -13.57 -16.15 -18.62
CA HIS A 37 -14.06 -14.80 -18.92
C HIS A 37 -13.71 -14.29 -20.32
N ASN A 38 -13.17 -15.15 -21.19
CA ASN A 38 -12.77 -14.81 -22.56
C ASN A 38 -11.80 -13.61 -22.60
N VAL A 39 -10.83 -13.55 -21.68
CA VAL A 39 -9.78 -12.55 -21.66
C VAL A 39 -8.55 -13.09 -22.38
N PRO A 40 -8.06 -12.43 -23.45
CA PRO A 40 -6.87 -12.87 -24.13
C PRO A 40 -5.64 -12.72 -23.23
N MET A 41 -4.79 -13.74 -23.23
CA MET A 41 -3.49 -13.72 -22.56
C MET A 41 -2.39 -13.54 -23.60
N PHE A 42 -1.36 -12.78 -23.25
CA PHE A 42 -0.23 -12.48 -24.11
C PHE A 42 1.09 -12.83 -23.43
N ASP A 43 2.11 -13.12 -24.23
CA ASP A 43 3.43 -13.55 -23.74
C ASP A 43 4.35 -12.38 -23.35
N THR A 44 3.94 -11.15 -23.62
CA THR A 44 4.72 -9.94 -23.27
C THR A 44 3.80 -8.83 -22.78
N ILE A 45 4.34 -7.97 -21.89
CA ILE A 45 3.67 -6.76 -21.41
C ILE A 45 3.25 -5.88 -22.59
N LYS A 46 4.12 -5.70 -23.57
CA LYS A 46 3.84 -4.91 -24.77
C LYS A 46 2.61 -5.43 -25.52
N GLN A 47 2.54 -6.74 -25.75
CA GLN A 47 1.38 -7.34 -26.42
C GLN A 47 0.11 -7.20 -25.58
N ALA A 48 0.18 -7.36 -24.27
CA ALA A 48 -0.96 -7.16 -23.39
C ALA A 48 -1.47 -5.71 -23.44
N VAL A 49 -0.58 -4.72 -23.36
CA VAL A 49 -0.94 -3.29 -23.43
C VAL A 49 -1.52 -2.91 -24.79
N SER A 50 -1.04 -3.50 -25.89
CA SER A 50 -1.53 -3.25 -27.24
C SER A 50 -2.66 -4.20 -27.68
N VAL A 51 -3.05 -5.14 -26.81
CA VAL A 51 -4.01 -6.22 -27.14
C VAL A 51 -3.63 -6.94 -28.44
N GLY A 52 -2.33 -7.20 -28.62
CA GLY A 52 -1.75 -7.83 -29.81
C GLY A 52 -1.71 -6.97 -31.07
N GLY A 53 -2.16 -5.72 -31.02
CA GLY A 53 -2.23 -4.81 -32.17
C GLY A 53 -1.09 -3.82 -32.30
N ASN A 54 -1.28 -2.84 -33.18
CA ASN A 54 -0.32 -1.77 -33.47
C ASN A 54 -0.68 -0.43 -32.81
N SER A 55 -1.61 -0.42 -31.86
CA SER A 55 -2.02 0.75 -31.09
C SER A 55 -2.30 0.32 -29.64
N ILE A 56 -2.56 1.27 -28.76
CA ILE A 56 -2.99 1.00 -27.38
C ILE A 56 -4.50 1.21 -27.29
N PRO A 57 -5.32 0.14 -27.36
CA PRO A 57 -6.77 0.27 -27.30
C PRO A 57 -7.33 0.27 -25.89
N VAL A 58 -6.50 0.07 -24.86
CA VAL A 58 -6.91 0.04 -23.44
C VAL A 58 -6.96 1.46 -22.87
N ASP A 59 -7.79 1.67 -21.84
CA ASP A 59 -7.95 2.96 -21.18
C ASP A 59 -7.17 3.06 -19.87
N GLY A 60 -6.50 1.98 -19.44
CA GLY A 60 -5.63 1.95 -18.28
C GLY A 60 -4.90 0.62 -18.14
N VAL A 61 -3.87 0.61 -17.29
CA VAL A 61 -3.06 -0.57 -16.98
C VAL A 61 -3.01 -0.77 -15.47
N ILE A 62 -3.24 -2.00 -15.04
CA ILE A 62 -3.03 -2.43 -13.65
C ILE A 62 -1.80 -3.34 -13.64
N SER A 63 -0.75 -2.93 -12.94
CA SER A 63 0.49 -3.67 -12.75
C SER A 63 0.53 -4.25 -11.34
N ILE A 64 0.51 -5.59 -11.25
CA ILE A 64 0.64 -6.32 -9.97
C ILE A 64 1.91 -7.18 -10.10
N ALA A 65 3.07 -6.53 -9.95
CA ALA A 65 4.37 -7.20 -10.02
C ALA A 65 4.78 -7.66 -8.63
N GLU A 66 4.08 -8.66 -8.14
CA GLU A 66 4.21 -9.20 -6.80
C GLU A 66 3.93 -10.70 -6.78
N HIS A 67 4.51 -11.39 -5.80
CA HIS A 67 4.63 -12.84 -5.74
C HIS A 67 5.48 -13.40 -6.90
N GLY A 68 5.74 -14.68 -6.87
CA GLY A 68 6.61 -15.34 -7.83
C GLY A 68 8.04 -15.59 -7.29
N ASP A 69 8.80 -16.33 -8.06
CA ASP A 69 10.18 -16.70 -7.74
C ASP A 69 11.13 -15.62 -8.26
N TYR A 70 11.44 -14.65 -7.41
CA TYR A 70 12.37 -13.56 -7.67
C TYR A 70 13.48 -13.55 -6.62
N PRO A 71 14.66 -12.98 -6.92
CA PRO A 71 15.79 -12.99 -6.00
C PRO A 71 15.56 -12.10 -4.77
N TRP A 72 16.26 -12.40 -3.71
CA TRP A 72 16.40 -11.58 -2.54
C TRP A 72 17.79 -10.91 -2.55
N ASN A 73 17.87 -9.68 -2.06
CA ASN A 73 19.15 -9.04 -1.85
C ASN A 73 19.69 -9.30 -0.43
N ASP A 74 20.93 -8.86 -0.17
CA ASP A 74 21.61 -9.03 1.12
C ASP A 74 20.92 -8.29 2.29
N LEU A 75 20.03 -7.35 2.00
CA LEU A 75 19.22 -6.64 2.98
C LEU A 75 17.89 -7.36 3.31
N GLY A 76 17.66 -8.54 2.72
CA GLY A 76 16.41 -9.29 2.88
C GLY A 76 15.21 -8.66 2.18
N GLN A 77 15.44 -7.89 1.11
CA GLN A 77 14.38 -7.33 0.28
C GLN A 77 14.12 -8.22 -0.92
N HIS A 78 12.86 -8.50 -1.20
CA HIS A 78 12.43 -9.30 -2.35
C HIS A 78 12.38 -8.40 -3.60
N LEU A 79 13.21 -8.71 -4.60
CA LEU A 79 13.41 -7.88 -5.78
C LEU A 79 12.34 -8.14 -6.84
N TYR A 80 11.09 -7.82 -6.51
CA TYR A 80 9.99 -7.91 -7.45
C TYR A 80 10.20 -6.98 -8.67
N PRO A 81 9.75 -7.38 -9.88
CA PRO A 81 10.07 -6.69 -11.15
C PRO A 81 9.24 -5.43 -11.40
N ARG A 82 8.85 -4.66 -10.37
CA ARG A 82 7.94 -3.51 -10.47
C ARG A 82 8.44 -2.44 -11.42
N ARG A 83 9.73 -2.06 -11.28
CA ARG A 83 10.36 -1.09 -12.18
C ARG A 83 10.39 -1.60 -13.63
N ARG A 84 10.84 -2.82 -13.86
CA ARG A 84 10.90 -3.42 -15.19
C ARG A 84 9.52 -3.45 -15.87
N PHE A 85 8.48 -3.88 -15.14
CA PHE A 85 7.12 -3.87 -15.68
C PHE A 85 6.66 -2.46 -16.05
N PHE A 86 6.91 -1.48 -15.20
CA PHE A 86 6.56 -0.09 -15.49
C PHE A 86 7.37 0.47 -16.67
N GLU A 87 8.63 0.10 -16.80
CA GLU A 87 9.48 0.46 -17.94
C GLU A 87 8.90 -0.08 -19.25
N GLU A 88 8.60 -1.38 -19.31
CA GLU A 88 8.02 -2.00 -20.51
C GLU A 88 6.65 -1.42 -20.88
N ILE A 89 5.80 -1.09 -19.88
CA ILE A 89 4.53 -0.41 -20.08
C ILE A 89 4.76 0.98 -20.71
N THR A 90 5.63 1.79 -20.11
CA THR A 90 5.87 3.18 -20.55
C THR A 90 6.64 3.25 -21.86
N ASP A 91 7.53 2.31 -22.17
CA ASP A 91 8.17 2.18 -23.49
C ASP A 91 7.15 1.81 -24.57
N THR A 92 6.15 1.00 -24.22
CA THR A 92 5.04 0.72 -25.12
C THR A 92 4.22 1.98 -25.41
N PHE A 93 3.97 2.81 -24.38
CA PHE A 93 3.30 4.11 -24.53
C PHE A 93 4.08 5.03 -25.50
N ARG A 94 5.39 5.15 -25.29
CA ARG A 94 6.27 5.96 -26.15
C ARG A 94 6.28 5.47 -27.59
N LYS A 95 6.33 4.15 -27.78
CA LYS A 95 6.31 3.55 -29.11
C LYS A 95 5.04 3.86 -29.89
N HIS A 96 3.90 3.91 -29.22
CA HIS A 96 2.59 4.10 -29.86
C HIS A 96 2.03 5.51 -29.70
N ASP A 97 2.82 6.44 -29.16
CA ASP A 97 2.44 7.84 -28.89
C ASP A 97 1.08 7.97 -28.17
N ARG A 98 0.85 7.08 -27.23
CA ARG A 98 -0.37 7.09 -26.39
C ARG A 98 -0.06 6.72 -24.96
N VAL A 99 -0.45 7.60 -24.04
CA VAL A 99 -0.35 7.40 -22.58
C VAL A 99 -1.72 7.12 -22.01
N VAL A 100 -1.80 6.17 -21.10
CA VAL A 100 -3.00 5.85 -20.31
C VAL A 100 -2.65 5.75 -18.82
N PRO A 101 -3.63 5.89 -17.91
CA PRO A 101 -3.41 5.70 -16.48
C PRO A 101 -2.78 4.36 -16.13
N VAL A 102 -1.87 4.37 -15.15
CA VAL A 102 -1.23 3.16 -14.62
C VAL A 102 -1.40 3.11 -13.12
N PHE A 103 -1.92 2.00 -12.62
CA PHE A 103 -1.85 1.63 -11.21
C PHE A 103 -0.75 0.59 -11.02
N SER A 104 0.14 0.82 -10.03
CA SER A 104 1.11 -0.17 -9.56
C SER A 104 0.75 -0.61 -8.15
N ASP A 105 0.55 -1.91 -7.96
CA ASP A 105 0.25 -2.46 -6.64
C ASP A 105 1.43 -2.27 -5.69
N LYS A 106 1.12 -1.82 -4.47
CA LYS A 106 2.05 -1.53 -3.37
C LYS A 106 3.07 -0.43 -3.70
N HIS A 107 4.23 -0.46 -3.03
CA HIS A 107 5.29 0.52 -3.28
C HIS A 107 5.95 0.30 -4.65
N PRO A 108 6.46 1.36 -5.31
CA PRO A 108 7.06 1.25 -6.65
C PRO A 108 8.31 0.38 -6.73
N GLY A 109 9.03 0.19 -5.63
CA GLY A 109 10.22 -0.67 -5.61
C GLY A 109 10.82 -0.81 -4.21
N PRO A 110 11.62 -1.85 -3.96
CA PRO A 110 12.28 -2.06 -2.68
C PRO A 110 13.46 -1.11 -2.47
N VAL A 111 14.00 -0.51 -3.53
CA VAL A 111 15.10 0.45 -3.48
C VAL A 111 14.64 1.83 -3.95
N TRP A 112 15.20 2.86 -3.33
CA TRP A 112 14.83 4.25 -3.59
C TRP A 112 14.99 4.67 -5.05
N GLU A 113 16.08 4.22 -5.69
CA GLU A 113 16.42 4.56 -7.06
C GLU A 113 15.34 4.08 -8.05
N ASP A 114 14.78 2.90 -7.81
CA ASP A 114 13.72 2.33 -8.65
C ASP A 114 12.40 3.08 -8.44
N ALA A 115 12.03 3.34 -7.20
CA ALA A 115 10.81 4.10 -6.87
C ALA A 115 10.87 5.51 -7.44
N LYS A 116 12.02 6.19 -7.25
CA LYS A 116 12.23 7.53 -7.80
C LYS A 116 12.21 7.55 -9.32
N TRP A 117 12.85 6.58 -9.98
CA TRP A 117 12.83 6.47 -11.42
C TRP A 117 11.41 6.30 -11.96
N MET A 118 10.59 5.43 -11.35
CA MET A 118 9.19 5.25 -11.75
C MET A 118 8.39 6.54 -11.59
N TYR A 119 8.58 7.25 -10.49
CA TYR A 119 7.96 8.54 -10.25
C TYR A 119 8.38 9.59 -11.30
N ASP A 120 9.69 9.77 -11.51
CA ASP A 120 10.23 10.74 -12.47
C ASP A 120 9.73 10.44 -13.89
N ARG A 121 9.76 9.17 -14.29
CA ARG A 121 9.27 8.69 -15.59
C ARG A 121 7.78 8.97 -15.77
N SER A 122 6.97 8.76 -14.73
CA SER A 122 5.55 9.07 -14.79
C SER A 122 5.30 10.56 -15.00
N ARG A 123 6.11 11.41 -14.38
CA ARG A 123 6.02 12.87 -14.53
C ARG A 123 6.49 13.34 -15.90
N GLU A 124 7.64 12.83 -16.38
CA GLU A 124 8.18 13.14 -17.69
C GLU A 124 7.18 12.83 -18.81
N MET A 125 6.51 11.69 -18.72
CA MET A 125 5.57 11.22 -19.75
C MET A 125 4.13 11.66 -19.51
N ASN A 126 3.86 12.39 -18.41
CA ASN A 126 2.50 12.74 -17.98
C ASN A 126 1.58 11.52 -17.80
N VAL A 127 2.11 10.40 -17.30
CA VAL A 127 1.32 9.22 -16.97
C VAL A 127 0.52 9.51 -15.70
N PRO A 128 -0.82 9.43 -15.72
CA PRO A 128 -1.60 9.40 -14.48
C PRO A 128 -1.22 8.13 -13.71
N PHE A 129 -0.41 8.30 -12.66
CA PHE A 129 0.22 7.20 -11.94
C PHE A 129 -0.26 7.15 -10.49
N MET A 130 -0.73 6.01 -10.08
CA MET A 130 -1.13 5.72 -8.70
C MET A 130 -0.44 4.43 -8.26
N ALA A 131 0.14 4.45 -7.08
CA ALA A 131 0.76 3.29 -6.46
C ALA A 131 0.42 3.26 -4.97
N GLY A 132 0.29 2.09 -4.40
CA GLY A 132 0.07 1.97 -2.96
C GLY A 132 -0.75 0.74 -2.57
N SER A 133 -0.91 0.61 -1.27
CA SER A 133 -1.64 -0.45 -0.60
C SER A 133 -3.16 -0.26 -0.65
N SER A 134 -3.90 -1.37 -0.60
CA SER A 134 -5.36 -1.33 -0.38
C SER A 134 -5.75 -0.98 1.06
N LEU A 135 -4.86 -1.16 2.03
CA LEU A 135 -5.19 -0.99 3.46
C LEU A 135 -5.62 0.44 3.83
N PRO A 136 -4.96 1.51 3.35
CA PRO A 136 -5.37 2.88 3.67
C PRO A 136 -6.83 3.19 3.35
N VAL A 137 -7.37 2.56 2.32
CA VAL A 137 -8.75 2.75 1.84
C VAL A 137 -9.70 1.64 2.24
N SER A 138 -9.23 0.63 3.02
CA SER A 138 -10.04 -0.49 3.49
C SER A 138 -10.95 -0.10 4.68
N PHE A 139 -11.62 -1.10 5.24
CA PHE A 139 -12.51 -0.92 6.38
C PHE A 139 -11.74 -0.53 7.64
N ARG A 140 -12.33 0.31 8.49
CA ARG A 140 -11.76 0.76 9.76
C ARG A 140 -12.62 0.30 10.93
N LYS A 141 -11.98 -0.23 11.97
CA LYS A 141 -12.66 -0.72 13.16
C LYS A 141 -11.89 -0.35 14.44
N PRO A 142 -12.51 0.39 15.39
CA PRO A 142 -13.75 1.14 15.20
C PRO A 142 -13.61 2.20 14.12
N SER A 143 -14.73 2.62 13.56
CA SER A 143 -14.73 3.81 12.67
C SER A 143 -14.35 5.03 13.49
N ILE A 144 -13.37 5.80 13.00
CA ILE A 144 -12.95 7.06 13.64
C ILE A 144 -13.10 8.22 12.68
N SER A 145 -13.29 9.41 13.23
CA SER A 145 -13.25 10.65 12.47
C SER A 145 -11.97 11.40 12.81
N VAL A 146 -11.13 11.60 11.79
CA VAL A 146 -9.97 12.50 11.84
C VAL A 146 -10.24 13.59 10.80
N PRO A 147 -10.67 14.79 11.21
CA PRO A 147 -11.02 15.86 10.26
C PRO A 147 -9.84 16.27 9.39
N MET A 148 -10.14 16.71 8.16
CA MET A 148 -9.10 17.35 7.33
C MET A 148 -8.67 18.66 7.97
N SER A 149 -7.38 18.97 7.85
CA SER A 149 -6.74 20.16 8.44
C SER A 149 -6.86 20.25 9.98
N CYS A 150 -7.01 19.11 10.65
CA CYS A 150 -6.98 19.06 12.11
C CYS A 150 -5.55 19.22 12.66
N GLU A 151 -5.43 19.51 13.95
CA GLU A 151 -4.13 19.48 14.63
C GLU A 151 -3.92 18.12 15.30
N ILE A 152 -2.93 17.36 14.81
CA ILE A 152 -2.47 16.11 15.41
C ILE A 152 -1.20 16.39 16.21
N GLU A 153 -1.26 16.17 17.53
CA GLU A 153 -0.12 16.40 18.44
C GLU A 153 0.91 15.26 18.33
N ALA A 154 0.44 14.02 18.23
CA ALA A 154 1.29 12.83 18.07
C ALA A 154 0.48 11.66 17.49
N ALA A 155 1.19 10.70 16.89
CA ALA A 155 0.59 9.47 16.38
C ALA A 155 1.52 8.27 16.55
N VAL A 156 0.92 7.10 16.72
CA VAL A 156 1.61 5.80 16.76
C VAL A 156 0.89 4.85 15.83
N GLY A 157 1.65 4.23 14.93
CA GLY A 157 1.22 3.14 14.07
C GLY A 157 1.68 1.78 14.61
N ILE A 158 0.87 0.77 14.36
CA ILE A 158 1.19 -0.65 14.59
C ILE A 158 1.06 -1.36 13.25
N GLY A 159 2.08 -2.09 12.86
CA GLY A 159 2.07 -3.03 11.75
C GLY A 159 2.41 -4.43 12.24
N TYR A 160 2.25 -5.41 11.38
CA TYR A 160 2.50 -6.81 11.70
C TYR A 160 3.46 -7.43 10.69
N ASP A 161 4.02 -8.60 11.03
CA ASP A 161 4.87 -9.42 10.19
C ASP A 161 6.16 -8.72 9.70
N GLY A 162 6.76 -9.19 8.61
CA GLY A 162 8.05 -8.73 8.12
C GLY A 162 8.06 -7.32 7.55
N LEU A 163 9.12 -6.58 7.83
CA LEU A 163 9.27 -5.20 7.38
C LEU A 163 9.21 -5.04 5.85
N ASP A 164 9.86 -5.95 5.11
CA ASP A 164 9.90 -5.89 3.64
C ASP A 164 8.51 -6.03 3.00
N ILE A 165 7.72 -6.98 3.50
CA ILE A 165 6.41 -7.29 2.92
C ILE A 165 5.33 -6.34 3.43
N TYR A 166 5.26 -6.15 4.78
CA TYR A 166 4.15 -5.43 5.42
C TYR A 166 4.48 -4.02 5.88
N GLY A 167 5.76 -3.62 5.87
CA GLY A 167 6.16 -2.27 6.28
C GLY A 167 5.53 -1.17 5.44
N SER A 168 5.49 -1.35 4.11
CA SER A 168 4.83 -0.39 3.21
C SER A 168 3.33 -0.26 3.49
N HIS A 169 2.62 -1.36 3.76
CA HIS A 169 1.21 -1.33 4.14
C HIS A 169 0.97 -0.57 5.45
N ALA A 170 1.85 -0.80 6.43
CA ALA A 170 1.76 -0.12 7.72
C ALA A 170 2.03 1.38 7.59
N LEU A 171 3.05 1.77 6.82
CA LEU A 171 3.38 3.16 6.57
C LEU A 171 2.29 3.89 5.75
N ASP A 172 1.75 3.28 4.71
CA ASP A 172 0.64 3.85 3.93
C ASP A 172 -0.60 4.06 4.82
N SER A 173 -0.93 3.07 5.66
CA SER A 173 -2.04 3.16 6.62
C SER A 173 -1.82 4.27 7.65
N TYR A 174 -0.60 4.44 8.11
CA TYR A 174 -0.21 5.52 9.01
C TYR A 174 -0.32 6.87 8.31
N GLN A 175 0.25 6.98 7.11
CA GLN A 175 0.29 8.19 6.32
C GLN A 175 -1.10 8.72 5.99
N CYS A 176 -2.04 7.87 5.59
CA CYS A 176 -3.41 8.29 5.26
C CYS A 176 -4.16 8.96 6.44
N ILE A 177 -3.73 8.71 7.66
CA ILE A 177 -4.29 9.34 8.86
C ILE A 177 -3.54 10.63 9.19
N ILE A 178 -2.20 10.61 9.23
CA ILE A 178 -1.41 11.78 9.66
C ILE A 178 -1.41 12.90 8.63
N GLU A 179 -1.58 12.60 7.36
CA GLU A 179 -1.69 13.61 6.29
C GLU A 179 -3.01 14.40 6.33
N ARG A 180 -3.94 14.02 7.19
CA ARG A 180 -5.14 14.82 7.45
C ARG A 180 -4.86 16.03 8.35
N ARG A 181 -3.66 16.12 8.95
CA ARG A 181 -3.27 17.25 9.80
C ARG A 181 -3.05 18.52 8.98
N ASN A 182 -3.18 19.67 9.61
CA ASN A 182 -2.86 20.95 9.00
C ASN A 182 -1.36 20.99 8.64
N GLY A 183 -1.02 21.46 7.43
CA GLY A 183 0.36 21.53 6.96
C GLY A 183 0.99 20.17 6.60
N ALA A 184 0.22 19.09 6.47
CA ALA A 184 0.71 17.72 6.34
C ALA A 184 1.53 17.40 5.07
N LYS A 185 1.52 18.28 4.08
CA LYS A 185 2.31 18.08 2.84
C LYS A 185 3.75 18.53 3.04
N THR A 186 4.40 18.02 4.08
CA THR A 186 5.80 18.30 4.38
C THR A 186 6.65 17.06 4.17
N ALA A 187 7.89 17.27 3.75
CA ALA A 187 8.84 16.18 3.56
C ALA A 187 9.24 15.55 4.91
N VAL A 188 9.68 14.29 4.85
CA VAL A 188 10.33 13.62 5.97
C VAL A 188 11.76 14.14 6.07
N LYS A 189 12.10 14.72 7.22
CA LYS A 189 13.42 15.28 7.54
C LYS A 189 14.42 14.21 7.94
N SER A 190 13.99 13.25 8.76
CA SER A 190 14.83 12.17 9.25
C SER A 190 14.03 10.91 9.56
N VAL A 191 14.68 9.76 9.38
CA VAL A 191 14.17 8.44 9.74
C VAL A 191 15.23 7.74 10.57
N GLN A 192 14.78 7.04 11.61
CA GLN A 192 15.61 6.15 12.41
C GLN A 192 14.90 4.80 12.54
N PHE A 193 15.62 3.73 12.28
CA PHE A 193 15.13 2.38 12.52
C PHE A 193 15.78 1.81 13.78
N LEU A 194 14.96 1.20 14.63
CA LEU A 194 15.38 0.60 15.90
C LEU A 194 14.92 -0.86 15.95
N GLU A 195 15.76 -1.73 16.50
CA GLU A 195 15.50 -3.16 16.68
C GLU A 195 15.87 -3.62 18.09
N GLY A 196 15.40 -4.81 18.45
CA GLY A 196 15.73 -5.46 19.72
C GLY A 196 15.32 -4.62 20.93
N ASP A 197 16.20 -4.59 21.93
CA ASP A 197 15.96 -3.90 23.20
C ASP A 197 15.63 -2.40 23.06
N ALA A 198 16.12 -1.76 21.99
CA ALA A 198 15.88 -0.34 21.75
C ALA A 198 14.39 -0.05 21.51
N VAL A 199 13.64 -1.00 20.94
CA VAL A 199 12.18 -0.85 20.68
C VAL A 199 11.40 -0.70 22.00
N GLY A 200 11.73 -1.52 23.00
CA GLY A 200 11.10 -1.43 24.32
C GLY A 200 11.48 -0.16 25.09
N LYS A 201 12.73 0.28 24.96
CA LYS A 201 13.26 1.47 25.67
C LYS A 201 12.56 2.76 25.29
N VAL A 202 12.14 2.95 24.03
CA VAL A 202 11.48 4.20 23.60
C VAL A 202 10.17 4.47 24.34
N LEU A 203 9.44 3.42 24.75
CA LEU A 203 8.23 3.54 25.56
C LEU A 203 8.57 3.81 27.04
N ALA A 204 9.61 3.18 27.56
CA ALA A 204 10.07 3.38 28.93
C ALA A 204 10.62 4.81 29.15
N ASP A 205 11.37 5.31 28.19
CA ASP A 205 12.00 6.63 28.23
C ASP A 205 11.04 7.77 27.84
N GLY A 206 9.80 7.44 27.46
CA GLY A 206 8.78 8.42 27.07
C GLY A 206 9.04 9.11 25.72
N LEU A 207 9.98 8.59 24.91
CA LEU A 207 10.22 9.10 23.55
C LEU A 207 9.02 8.90 22.64
N VAL A 208 8.31 7.79 22.83
CA VAL A 208 7.02 7.48 22.20
C VAL A 208 5.95 7.39 23.29
N SER A 209 4.80 8.00 23.06
CA SER A 209 3.70 8.02 24.02
C SER A 209 3.14 6.62 24.29
N ARG A 210 3.26 6.15 25.53
CA ARG A 210 2.70 4.88 25.98
C ARG A 210 1.19 4.83 25.79
N SER A 211 0.48 5.92 26.06
CA SER A 211 -0.98 5.96 25.91
C SER A 211 -1.43 5.83 24.44
N LEU A 212 -0.65 6.34 23.48
CA LEU A 212 -0.92 6.14 22.06
C LEU A 212 -0.63 4.71 21.64
N PHE A 213 0.49 4.14 22.08
CA PHE A 213 0.81 2.74 21.83
C PHE A 213 -0.30 1.82 22.36
N ASP A 214 -0.70 1.97 23.62
CA ASP A 214 -1.76 1.17 24.26
C ASP A 214 -3.12 1.35 23.54
N ALA A 215 -3.43 2.56 23.06
CA ALA A 215 -4.63 2.82 22.29
C ALA A 215 -4.62 2.09 20.95
N ALA A 216 -3.50 2.11 20.21
CA ALA A 216 -3.36 1.37 18.96
C ALA A 216 -3.44 -0.14 19.19
N MET A 217 -2.77 -0.65 20.22
CA MET A 217 -2.80 -2.07 20.61
C MET A 217 -4.19 -2.55 21.03
N SER A 218 -5.01 -1.68 21.64
CA SER A 218 -6.35 -2.04 22.12
C SER A 218 -7.35 -2.34 21.00
N VAL A 219 -7.08 -1.92 19.77
CA VAL A 219 -8.00 -2.10 18.63
C VAL A 219 -7.57 -3.24 17.69
N VAL A 220 -6.36 -3.80 17.86
CA VAL A 220 -5.89 -4.92 17.04
C VAL A 220 -6.14 -6.26 17.74
N PRO A 221 -6.54 -7.31 17.00
CA PRO A 221 -6.54 -8.66 17.53
C PRO A 221 -5.10 -9.07 17.86
N GLN A 222 -4.92 -9.59 19.06
CA GLN A 222 -3.63 -10.12 19.47
C GLN A 222 -3.39 -11.47 18.80
N ALA A 223 -2.24 -11.65 18.15
CA ALA A 223 -1.77 -12.97 17.80
C ALA A 223 -1.46 -13.75 19.10
N LYS A 224 -1.49 -15.07 19.04
CA LYS A 224 -1.18 -15.92 20.21
C LYS A 224 0.28 -15.68 20.63
N GLY A 225 0.50 -14.76 21.55
CA GLY A 225 1.82 -14.38 22.06
C GLY A 225 1.72 -13.27 23.11
N ASN A 226 2.77 -13.12 23.92
CA ASN A 226 2.78 -12.09 24.96
C ASN A 226 3.24 -10.75 24.35
N VAL A 227 2.34 -9.79 24.26
CA VAL A 227 2.59 -8.43 23.74
C VAL A 227 3.65 -7.65 24.54
N SER A 228 3.98 -8.12 25.74
CA SER A 228 4.98 -7.47 26.58
C SER A 228 6.42 -7.70 26.14
N ASN A 229 6.67 -8.68 25.26
CA ASN A 229 8.00 -8.95 24.73
C ASN A 229 8.18 -8.29 23.36
N LEU A 230 8.53 -7.00 23.36
CA LEU A 230 8.86 -6.22 22.15
C LEU A 230 10.26 -6.54 21.59
N GLN A 231 10.85 -7.67 21.98
CA GLN A 231 12.21 -8.09 21.61
C GLN A 231 12.23 -9.30 20.69
N ALA A 232 11.07 -9.74 20.20
CA ALA A 232 11.03 -10.88 19.29
C ALA A 232 11.83 -10.61 18.00
N PRO A 233 12.54 -11.58 17.44
CA PRO A 233 13.19 -11.43 16.15
C PRO A 233 12.22 -10.91 15.09
N ARG A 234 12.62 -9.92 14.30
CA ARG A 234 11.82 -9.21 13.26
C ARG A 234 10.86 -8.12 13.78
N GLU A 235 10.89 -7.80 15.06
CA GLU A 235 10.21 -6.60 15.55
C GLU A 235 11.11 -5.40 15.32
N GLY A 236 10.49 -4.28 14.94
CA GLY A 236 11.21 -3.05 14.66
C GLY A 236 10.35 -1.82 14.91
N LEU A 237 10.99 -0.69 14.99
CA LEU A 237 10.37 0.61 15.15
C LEU A 237 10.98 1.61 14.19
N ILE A 238 10.14 2.22 13.36
CA ILE A 238 10.51 3.34 12.52
C ILE A 238 10.09 4.61 13.26
N LEU A 239 11.06 5.44 13.63
CA LEU A 239 10.86 6.80 14.11
C LEU A 239 11.12 7.76 12.95
N PHE A 240 10.26 8.75 12.77
CA PHE A 240 10.48 9.77 11.77
C PHE A 240 10.08 11.16 12.25
N GLN A 241 10.74 12.15 11.69
CA GLN A 241 10.45 13.56 11.89
C GLN A 241 10.19 14.22 10.55
N CYS A 242 9.09 14.96 10.45
CA CYS A 242 8.77 15.79 9.29
C CYS A 242 9.40 17.19 9.41
N GLU A 243 9.49 17.91 8.29
CA GLU A 243 10.01 19.28 8.24
C GLU A 243 9.17 20.27 9.06
N ASP A 244 7.86 20.01 9.23
CA ASP A 244 6.96 20.78 10.10
C ASP A 244 7.16 20.53 11.60
N GLY A 245 8.12 19.66 11.96
CA GLY A 245 8.41 19.28 13.33
C GLY A 245 7.56 18.11 13.87
N PHE A 246 6.60 17.61 13.10
CA PHE A 246 5.82 16.44 13.51
C PHE A 246 6.72 15.21 13.69
N ARG A 247 6.51 14.48 14.77
CA ARG A 247 7.22 13.23 15.06
C ARG A 247 6.26 12.06 15.06
N GLY A 248 6.62 11.00 14.35
CA GLY A 248 5.85 9.78 14.23
C GLY A 248 6.61 8.54 14.62
N ALA A 249 5.87 7.49 14.98
CA ALA A 249 6.39 6.20 15.34
C ALA A 249 5.53 5.10 14.70
N GLN A 250 6.17 4.19 13.96
CA GLN A 250 5.53 3.01 13.37
C GLN A 250 6.21 1.76 13.91
N PHE A 251 5.50 1.00 14.73
CA PHE A 251 5.96 -0.30 15.23
C PHE A 251 5.61 -1.40 14.25
N MET A 252 6.53 -2.35 14.05
CA MET A 252 6.29 -3.62 13.38
C MET A 252 6.40 -4.72 14.42
N LEU A 253 5.31 -5.46 14.68
CA LEU A 253 5.18 -6.39 15.80
C LEU A 253 4.73 -7.77 15.32
N GLN A 254 5.35 -8.84 15.86
CA GLN A 254 4.94 -10.23 15.60
C GLN A 254 3.73 -10.66 16.44
N SER A 255 3.40 -9.89 17.47
CA SER A 255 2.33 -10.19 18.43
C SER A 255 0.93 -9.78 17.96
N VAL A 256 0.83 -9.16 16.80
CA VAL A 256 -0.43 -8.71 16.19
C VAL A 256 -0.58 -9.23 14.76
N ASN A 257 -1.80 -9.15 14.23
CA ASN A 257 -2.10 -9.61 12.87
C ASN A 257 -2.94 -8.60 12.07
N ARG A 258 -2.89 -7.34 12.45
CA ARG A 258 -3.56 -6.22 11.77
C ARG A 258 -2.74 -4.94 11.94
N THR A 259 -2.93 -4.04 10.99
CA THR A 259 -2.40 -2.68 11.06
C THR A 259 -3.36 -1.78 11.83
N ALA A 260 -2.83 -0.91 12.68
CA ALA A 260 -3.61 0.09 13.40
C ALA A 260 -2.88 1.41 13.51
N VAL A 261 -3.65 2.47 13.74
CA VAL A 261 -3.11 3.81 14.01
C VAL A 261 -3.88 4.44 15.15
N ALA A 262 -3.16 5.02 16.10
CA ALA A 262 -3.70 5.89 17.14
C ALA A 262 -3.17 7.31 16.96
N VAL A 263 -4.05 8.29 17.15
CA VAL A 263 -3.68 9.71 17.06
C VAL A 263 -4.21 10.47 18.27
N LYS A 264 -3.41 11.46 18.71
CA LYS A 264 -3.79 12.45 19.69
C LYS A 264 -4.17 13.74 18.98
N LEU A 265 -5.45 14.04 18.96
CA LEU A 265 -5.97 15.28 18.41
C LEU A 265 -5.89 16.39 19.48
N LYS A 266 -5.49 17.59 19.07
CA LYS A 266 -5.42 18.76 19.95
C LYS A 266 -6.78 19.04 20.59
N GLY A 267 -6.75 19.29 21.88
CA GLY A 267 -7.96 19.57 22.67
C GLY A 267 -8.76 18.32 23.08
N GLN A 268 -8.45 17.14 22.59
CA GLN A 268 -9.06 15.89 23.05
C GLN A 268 -8.29 15.30 24.23
N LYS A 269 -9.04 14.77 25.23
CA LYS A 269 -8.41 14.17 26.43
C LYS A 269 -7.80 12.80 26.15
N LYS A 270 -8.41 12.01 25.26
CA LYS A 270 -7.99 10.63 24.97
C LYS A 270 -7.58 10.50 23.51
N PRO A 271 -6.61 9.63 23.18
CA PRO A 271 -6.33 9.24 21.81
C PRO A 271 -7.56 8.59 21.17
N VAL A 272 -7.66 8.70 19.83
CA VAL A 272 -8.55 7.89 19.01
C VAL A 272 -7.70 6.89 18.21
N ALA A 273 -8.20 5.65 18.08
CA ALA A 273 -7.49 4.59 17.40
C ALA A 273 -8.42 3.75 16.52
N THR A 274 -7.87 3.23 15.44
CA THR A 274 -8.55 2.31 14.52
C THR A 274 -7.61 1.27 14.00
N GLN A 275 -8.10 0.05 13.75
CA GLN A 275 -7.42 -0.92 12.91
C GLN A 275 -7.92 -0.83 11.47
N PHE A 276 -7.08 -1.24 10.54
CA PHE A 276 -7.42 -1.44 9.13
C PHE A 276 -7.77 -2.91 8.92
N GLU A 277 -9.01 -3.17 8.53
CA GLU A 277 -9.57 -4.51 8.47
C GLU A 277 -9.33 -5.12 7.09
N GLU A 278 -8.57 -6.20 7.06
CA GLU A 278 -8.45 -7.07 5.89
C GLU A 278 -9.56 -8.12 5.96
N ARG A 279 -10.50 -8.04 5.05
CA ARG A 279 -11.58 -9.00 4.93
C ARG A 279 -11.21 -10.00 3.86
N ASN A 280 -10.96 -11.24 4.31
CA ASN A 280 -10.46 -12.32 3.46
C ASN A 280 -11.56 -13.34 3.07
N GLU A 281 -12.82 -13.03 3.37
CA GLU A 281 -13.95 -13.80 2.87
C GLU A 281 -13.98 -13.80 1.32
N PRO A 282 -14.67 -14.73 0.68
CA PRO A 282 -14.69 -14.83 -0.78
C PRO A 282 -14.90 -13.51 -1.46
N ARG A 283 -14.07 -13.25 -2.49
CA ARG A 283 -13.91 -12.03 -3.28
C ARG A 283 -13.14 -10.89 -2.60
N HIS A 284 -12.58 -11.08 -1.40
CA HIS A 284 -11.65 -10.16 -0.74
C HIS A 284 -12.11 -8.69 -0.78
N PRO A 285 -13.22 -8.32 -0.13
CA PRO A 285 -13.85 -7.00 -0.26
C PRO A 285 -12.97 -5.82 0.17
N HIS A 286 -11.88 -6.04 0.90
CA HIS A 286 -10.93 -4.98 1.26
C HIS A 286 -10.19 -4.37 0.06
N PHE A 287 -10.17 -5.02 -1.12
CA PHE A 287 -9.65 -4.43 -2.35
C PHE A 287 -10.65 -3.53 -3.09
N ALA A 288 -11.92 -3.55 -2.72
CA ALA A 288 -12.96 -2.87 -3.48
C ALA A 288 -12.78 -1.35 -3.58
N TYR A 289 -12.41 -0.70 -2.48
CA TYR A 289 -12.22 0.75 -2.48
C TYR A 289 -11.00 1.16 -3.30
N LEU A 290 -9.91 0.37 -3.25
CA LEU A 290 -8.77 0.58 -4.12
C LEU A 290 -9.18 0.49 -5.59
N LEU A 291 -9.95 -0.54 -5.95
CA LEU A 291 -10.41 -0.72 -7.32
C LEU A 291 -11.36 0.40 -7.77
N LYS A 292 -12.21 0.94 -6.89
CA LYS A 292 -13.00 2.16 -7.17
C LYS A 292 -12.10 3.37 -7.45
N GLY A 293 -11.00 3.52 -6.73
CA GLY A 293 -10.01 4.58 -7.01
C GLY A 293 -9.30 4.39 -8.35
N ILE A 294 -8.95 3.15 -8.71
CA ILE A 294 -8.38 2.83 -10.02
C ILE A 294 -9.39 3.15 -11.13
N GLU A 295 -10.64 2.72 -10.98
CA GLU A 295 -11.74 3.05 -11.90
C GLU A 295 -11.87 4.55 -12.09
N GLN A 296 -11.92 5.32 -10.99
CA GLN A 296 -11.98 6.78 -11.05
C GLN A 296 -10.79 7.36 -11.82
N MET A 297 -9.57 6.87 -11.57
CA MET A 297 -8.38 7.33 -12.29
C MET A 297 -8.47 7.01 -13.79
N VAL A 298 -8.95 5.82 -14.18
CA VAL A 298 -9.13 5.45 -15.59
C VAL A 298 -10.13 6.38 -16.28
N HIS A 299 -11.25 6.70 -15.63
CA HIS A 299 -12.27 7.57 -16.22
C HIS A 299 -11.91 9.06 -16.24
N THR A 300 -11.14 9.54 -15.27
CA THR A 300 -10.84 10.97 -15.13
C THR A 300 -9.46 11.38 -15.64
N GLY A 301 -8.55 10.42 -15.84
CA GLY A 301 -7.14 10.67 -16.11
C GLY A 301 -6.39 11.29 -14.92
N ARG A 302 -6.91 11.20 -13.70
CA ARG A 302 -6.30 11.77 -12.48
C ARG A 302 -6.25 10.74 -11.38
N PRO A 303 -5.12 10.61 -10.65
CA PRO A 303 -5.04 9.79 -9.45
C PRO A 303 -6.17 10.14 -8.48
N ALA A 304 -6.73 9.11 -7.85
CA ALA A 304 -7.85 9.27 -6.91
C ALA A 304 -7.38 9.61 -5.48
N TYR A 305 -6.13 9.30 -5.16
CA TYR A 305 -5.50 9.52 -3.88
C TYR A 305 -4.12 10.17 -4.07
#